data_208a8d0d7144989281b759062383c798
#
_entry.id   208a8d0d7144989281b759062383c798
#
_cell.length_a   1.000
_cell.length_b   1.000
_cell.length_c   1.000
_cell.angle_alpha   90.00
_cell.angle_beta   90.00
_cell.angle_gamma   90.00
#
_symmetry.space_group_name_H-M   'P 1'
#
loop_
_entity.id
_entity.type
_entity.pdbx_description
1 polymer ?
#
loop_
_entity_poly.entity_id
_entity_poly.type
_entity_poly.pdbx_seq_one_letter_code
_entity_poly.pdbx_strand_id
1 'polypeptide(L)'
;MSGSCVRLRSVLLALVLILPGASIAQDAPPPGDEALAASIVQKADLVRFPAEGFEMTVTINTTTADGPADTRKYRVLSKGNENTVVMTTEPASERGQILLMKGHDLWMFLPSVSQPVRLPLAQRLTGAVANGDLARANFAGDYTAQLLRTEKIDGEATYVLELTAVDRTVTYHRVLYWVRQANFWPQKAEFYSLSERLLKTCLYQKFEKMAGRVRPMRLTMLDALRADEESTLEYADMRMRDLPDKIFTKDYLKRLE
;
A
#
# COMPACT_ATOMS: atom_id res chain seq x y z
N MET A 1 5.97 -94.62 -6.70
CA MET A 1 6.86 -94.05 -7.74
C MET A 1 6.50 -92.58 -7.85
N SER A 2 7.29 -91.77 -7.16
CA SER A 2 6.98 -90.34 -6.89
C SER A 2 7.85 -89.44 -7.73
N GLY A 3 7.26 -88.59 -8.56
CA GLY A 3 7.95 -87.60 -9.40
C GLY A 3 7.73 -86.21 -8.83
N SER A 4 8.75 -85.67 -8.22
CA SER A 4 8.75 -84.30 -7.69
C SER A 4 8.96 -83.29 -8.82
N CYS A 5 8.00 -82.37 -9.00
CA CYS A 5 8.09 -81.29 -9.95
C CYS A 5 8.59 -80.05 -9.23
N VAL A 6 9.83 -79.62 -9.50
CA VAL A 6 10.40 -78.37 -8.96
C VAL A 6 9.94 -77.19 -9.81
N ARG A 7 9.19 -76.30 -9.22
CA ARG A 7 8.79 -75.02 -9.83
C ARG A 7 9.86 -73.95 -9.59
N LEU A 8 10.48 -73.53 -10.66
CA LEU A 8 11.42 -72.41 -10.74
C LEU A 8 10.64 -71.07 -10.66
N ARG A 9 10.82 -70.31 -9.58
CA ARG A 9 10.25 -68.96 -9.45
C ARG A 9 11.22 -67.94 -10.02
N SER A 10 10.86 -67.35 -11.14
CA SER A 10 11.56 -66.21 -11.74
C SER A 10 11.29 -64.97 -10.90
N VAL A 11 12.33 -64.40 -10.31
CA VAL A 11 12.29 -63.11 -9.63
C VAL A 11 12.54 -62.01 -10.67
N LEU A 12 11.52 -61.25 -11.04
CA LEU A 12 11.66 -60.05 -11.86
C LEU A 12 12.18 -58.92 -10.98
N LEU A 13 13.42 -58.49 -11.21
CA LEU A 13 14.02 -57.33 -10.60
C LEU A 13 13.55 -56.07 -11.36
N ALA A 14 12.63 -55.29 -10.81
CA ALA A 14 12.19 -54.04 -11.37
C ALA A 14 13.24 -52.96 -11.08
N LEU A 15 13.95 -52.52 -12.13
CA LEU A 15 14.89 -51.39 -12.07
C LEU A 15 14.11 -50.07 -12.07
N VAL A 16 13.98 -49.41 -10.92
CA VAL A 16 13.39 -48.08 -10.83
C VAL A 16 14.42 -47.05 -11.28
N LEU A 17 14.24 -46.51 -12.49
CA LEU A 17 15.00 -45.36 -12.97
C LEU A 17 14.49 -44.10 -12.24
N ILE A 18 15.28 -43.58 -11.30
CA ILE A 18 15.07 -42.25 -10.68
C ILE A 18 15.62 -41.25 -11.69
N LEU A 19 14.71 -40.54 -12.39
CA LEU A 19 15.04 -39.37 -13.19
C LEU A 19 15.33 -38.23 -12.24
N PRO A 20 16.46 -37.52 -12.34
CA PRO A 20 16.67 -36.29 -11.56
C PRO A 20 15.66 -35.24 -12.02
N GLY A 21 14.82 -34.79 -11.08
CA GLY A 21 13.91 -33.67 -11.31
C GLY A 21 14.73 -32.44 -11.67
N ALA A 22 14.52 -31.92 -12.87
CA ALA A 22 15.03 -30.64 -13.28
C ALA A 22 14.37 -29.56 -12.39
N SER A 23 15.12 -29.00 -11.44
CA SER A 23 14.76 -27.78 -10.78
C SER A 23 14.68 -26.69 -11.86
N ILE A 24 13.47 -26.21 -12.14
CA ILE A 24 13.28 -24.98 -12.91
C ILE A 24 13.79 -23.87 -12.00
N ALA A 25 15.05 -23.46 -12.19
CA ALA A 25 15.54 -22.21 -11.64
C ALA A 25 14.65 -21.12 -12.24
N GLN A 26 13.89 -20.40 -11.42
CA GLN A 26 13.26 -19.16 -11.83
C GLN A 26 14.40 -18.20 -12.17
N ASP A 27 14.59 -17.93 -13.46
CA ASP A 27 15.55 -16.94 -13.92
C ASP A 27 15.20 -15.60 -13.28
N ALA A 28 16.15 -14.99 -12.57
CA ALA A 28 16.03 -13.63 -12.09
C ALA A 28 15.74 -12.72 -13.30
N PRO A 29 14.80 -11.77 -13.19
CA PRO A 29 14.49 -10.87 -14.29
C PRO A 29 15.75 -10.12 -14.75
N PRO A 30 15.89 -9.81 -16.04
CA PRO A 30 17.04 -9.09 -16.54
C PRO A 30 17.19 -7.72 -15.85
N PRO A 31 18.42 -7.23 -15.58
CA PRO A 31 18.69 -6.00 -14.82
C PRO A 31 17.98 -4.74 -15.34
N GLY A 32 17.53 -4.73 -16.60
CA GLY A 32 16.76 -3.65 -17.21
C GLY A 32 15.32 -3.53 -16.69
N ASP A 33 14.73 -4.62 -16.23
CA ASP A 33 13.32 -4.65 -15.79
C ASP A 33 13.14 -4.07 -14.39
N GLU A 34 14.12 -4.20 -13.50
CA GLU A 34 14.09 -3.60 -12.16
C GLU A 34 14.16 -2.07 -12.22
N ALA A 35 15.06 -1.52 -13.05
CA ALA A 35 15.18 -0.07 -13.24
C ALA A 35 13.91 0.52 -13.87
N LEU A 36 13.30 -0.20 -14.82
CA LEU A 36 12.02 0.18 -15.43
C LEU A 36 10.92 0.16 -14.36
N ALA A 37 10.79 -0.92 -13.60
CA ALA A 37 9.79 -1.06 -12.54
C ALA A 37 9.90 0.06 -11.49
N ALA A 38 11.10 0.34 -11.00
CA ALA A 38 11.36 1.44 -10.07
C ALA A 38 10.95 2.81 -10.66
N SER A 39 11.27 3.07 -11.94
CA SER A 39 10.88 4.29 -12.65
C SER A 39 9.36 4.44 -12.77
N ILE A 40 8.64 3.33 -13.03
CA ILE A 40 7.17 3.34 -13.12
C ILE A 40 6.57 3.71 -11.75
N VAL A 41 7.04 3.09 -10.66
CA VAL A 41 6.56 3.38 -9.31
C VAL A 41 6.82 4.84 -8.93
N GLN A 42 8.03 5.35 -9.18
CA GLN A 42 8.36 6.75 -8.91
C GLN A 42 7.45 7.73 -9.66
N LYS A 43 7.16 7.47 -10.94
CA LYS A 43 6.23 8.30 -11.72
C LYS A 43 4.80 8.22 -11.20
N ALA A 44 4.34 7.02 -10.79
CA ALA A 44 3.03 6.82 -10.20
C ALA A 44 2.89 7.53 -8.84
N ASP A 45 3.93 7.55 -8.01
CA ASP A 45 3.95 8.32 -6.76
C ASP A 45 3.79 9.82 -7.01
N LEU A 46 4.48 10.37 -8.03
CA LEU A 46 4.33 11.78 -8.43
C LEU A 46 2.94 12.11 -8.99
N VAL A 47 2.22 11.12 -9.56
CA VAL A 47 0.80 11.26 -9.91
C VAL A 47 -0.05 11.31 -8.67
N ARG A 48 0.22 10.48 -7.65
CA ARG A 48 -0.55 10.45 -6.40
C ARG A 48 -0.40 11.75 -5.63
N PHE A 49 0.83 12.18 -5.35
CA PHE A 49 1.11 13.37 -4.54
C PHE A 49 2.31 14.17 -5.06
N PRO A 50 2.38 15.50 -4.78
CA PRO A 50 3.58 16.28 -5.01
C PRO A 50 4.75 15.81 -4.13
N ALA A 51 5.98 15.91 -4.64
CA ALA A 51 7.18 15.75 -3.82
C ALA A 51 7.46 16.97 -2.94
N GLU A 52 7.04 18.14 -3.40
CA GLU A 52 7.15 19.40 -2.67
C GLU A 52 6.12 19.48 -1.53
N GLY A 53 6.25 20.51 -0.69
CA GLY A 53 5.30 20.77 0.39
C GLY A 53 3.90 21.07 -0.11
N PHE A 54 2.89 20.45 0.47
CA PHE A 54 1.49 20.68 0.16
C PHE A 54 0.59 20.53 1.39
N GLU A 55 -0.59 21.07 1.28
CA GLU A 55 -1.69 20.92 2.22
C GLU A 55 -2.91 20.40 1.48
N MET A 56 -3.71 19.53 2.12
CA MET A 56 -4.98 19.06 1.57
C MET A 56 -5.97 18.71 2.70
N THR A 57 -7.24 18.61 2.33
CA THR A 57 -8.31 18.01 3.14
C THR A 57 -8.54 16.57 2.67
N VAL A 58 -8.68 15.64 3.62
CA VAL A 58 -9.05 14.24 3.35
C VAL A 58 -10.31 13.92 4.11
N THR A 59 -11.34 13.46 3.41
CA THR A 59 -12.55 12.91 4.03
C THR A 59 -12.53 11.40 3.86
N ILE A 60 -12.66 10.66 4.96
CA ILE A 60 -12.79 9.20 4.95
C ILE A 60 -14.22 8.86 5.34
N ASN A 61 -14.95 8.18 4.45
CA ASN A 61 -16.27 7.63 4.70
C ASN A 61 -16.16 6.11 4.75
N THR A 62 -16.52 5.51 5.86
CA THR A 62 -16.57 4.06 6.03
C THR A 62 -18.00 3.60 6.12
N THR A 63 -18.38 2.61 5.32
CA THR A 63 -19.68 1.97 5.32
C THR A 63 -19.52 0.49 5.63
N THR A 64 -20.48 -0.06 6.38
CA THR A 64 -20.63 -1.49 6.66
C THR A 64 -22.09 -1.87 6.38
N ALA A 65 -22.38 -3.16 6.11
CA ALA A 65 -23.73 -3.59 5.75
C ALA A 65 -24.80 -3.20 6.81
N ASP A 66 -24.45 -3.32 8.09
CA ASP A 66 -25.41 -3.20 9.20
C ASP A 66 -25.18 -1.99 10.10
N GLY A 67 -24.17 -1.15 9.82
CA GLY A 67 -23.75 -0.03 10.66
C GLY A 67 -24.07 1.34 10.08
N PRO A 68 -24.13 2.38 10.93
CA PRO A 68 -24.13 3.75 10.45
C PRO A 68 -22.81 4.07 9.74
N ALA A 69 -22.88 4.93 8.72
CA ALA A 69 -21.66 5.43 8.08
C ALA A 69 -20.81 6.23 9.08
N ASP A 70 -19.50 5.94 9.13
CA ASP A 70 -18.52 6.71 9.91
C ASP A 70 -17.81 7.69 8.98
N THR A 71 -17.90 8.98 9.27
CA THR A 71 -17.24 10.03 8.47
C THR A 71 -16.21 10.75 9.33
N ARG A 72 -14.98 10.79 8.82
CA ARG A 72 -13.85 11.47 9.44
C ARG A 72 -13.21 12.45 8.49
N LYS A 73 -12.82 13.62 8.98
CA LYS A 73 -12.07 14.60 8.18
C LYS A 73 -10.75 14.94 8.81
N TYR A 74 -9.78 15.08 7.93
CA TYR A 74 -8.40 15.37 8.28
C TYR A 74 -7.86 16.51 7.44
N ARG A 75 -7.07 17.36 8.07
CA ARG A 75 -6.18 18.30 7.40
C ARG A 75 -4.78 17.69 7.36
N VAL A 76 -4.21 17.58 6.17
CA VAL A 76 -2.90 16.94 5.95
C VAL A 76 -1.91 17.99 5.46
N LEU A 77 -0.75 18.05 6.10
CA LEU A 77 0.44 18.77 5.65
C LEU A 77 1.51 17.74 5.33
N SER A 78 2.04 17.71 4.12
CA SER A 78 3.06 16.73 3.73
C SER A 78 4.17 17.37 2.90
N LYS A 79 5.41 16.86 3.06
CA LYS A 79 6.60 17.29 2.32
C LYS A 79 7.53 16.10 2.10
N GLY A 80 7.94 15.90 0.84
CA GLY A 80 8.88 14.84 0.45
C GLY A 80 8.31 13.43 0.60
N ASN A 81 6.98 13.28 0.79
CA ASN A 81 6.30 12.00 1.05
C ASN A 81 6.83 11.22 2.27
N GLU A 82 7.67 11.83 3.09
CA GLU A 82 8.31 11.25 4.28
C GLU A 82 8.00 12.03 5.56
N ASN A 83 7.59 13.28 5.43
CA ASN A 83 7.24 14.14 6.55
C ASN A 83 5.77 14.53 6.41
N THR A 84 4.93 14.08 7.34
CA THR A 84 3.49 14.36 7.27
C THR A 84 2.94 14.67 8.66
N VAL A 85 2.09 15.70 8.72
CA VAL A 85 1.24 16.00 9.87
C VAL A 85 -0.20 15.82 9.43
N VAL A 86 -0.95 14.98 10.15
CA VAL A 86 -2.38 14.75 9.94
C VAL A 86 -3.12 15.24 11.17
N MET A 87 -4.01 16.21 10.99
CA MET A 87 -4.82 16.79 12.07
C MET A 87 -6.27 16.35 11.91
N THR A 88 -6.85 15.72 12.91
CA THR A 88 -8.27 15.36 12.93
C THR A 88 -9.11 16.63 13.10
N THR A 89 -10.02 16.90 12.15
CA THR A 89 -10.94 18.03 12.18
C THR A 89 -12.38 17.61 12.48
N GLU A 90 -12.77 16.42 12.10
CA GLU A 90 -14.06 15.78 12.40
C GLU A 90 -13.85 14.29 12.69
N PRO A 91 -14.61 13.69 13.62
CA PRO A 91 -15.68 14.29 14.44
C PRO A 91 -15.14 15.24 15.52
N ALA A 92 -16.03 16.07 16.08
CA ALA A 92 -15.66 17.05 17.12
C ALA A 92 -15.06 16.38 18.38
N SER A 93 -15.46 15.15 18.69
CA SER A 93 -14.95 14.35 19.83
C SER A 93 -13.46 13.95 19.68
N GLU A 94 -12.94 13.94 18.45
CA GLU A 94 -11.55 13.56 18.14
C GLU A 94 -10.72 14.77 17.64
N ARG A 95 -11.32 15.95 17.59
CA ARG A 95 -10.62 17.17 17.15
C ARG A 95 -9.40 17.45 18.03
N GLY A 96 -8.31 17.87 17.39
CA GLY A 96 -7.03 18.13 18.06
C GLY A 96 -6.14 16.90 18.18
N GLN A 97 -6.59 15.69 17.78
CA GLN A 97 -5.68 14.57 17.60
C GLN A 97 -4.79 14.83 16.38
N ILE A 98 -3.48 14.64 16.56
CA ILE A 98 -2.49 14.88 15.52
C ILE A 98 -1.62 13.64 15.35
N LEU A 99 -1.47 13.19 14.12
CA LEU A 99 -0.44 12.22 13.73
C LEU A 99 0.75 12.99 13.15
N LEU A 100 1.95 12.67 13.65
CA LEU A 100 3.21 13.12 13.08
C LEU A 100 3.94 11.90 12.50
N MET A 101 4.20 11.91 11.21
CA MET A 101 5.08 10.96 10.55
C MET A 101 6.38 11.62 10.15
N LYS A 102 7.49 10.93 10.41
CA LYS A 102 8.82 11.31 9.94
C LYS A 102 9.58 10.03 9.56
N GLY A 103 9.86 9.85 8.27
CA GLY A 103 10.32 8.56 7.76
C GLY A 103 9.30 7.46 8.05
N HIS A 104 9.70 6.38 8.71
CA HIS A 104 8.80 5.30 9.14
C HIS A 104 8.29 5.44 10.58
N ASP A 105 8.70 6.49 11.28
CA ASP A 105 8.24 6.74 12.64
C ASP A 105 6.94 7.53 12.63
N LEU A 106 5.93 6.99 13.31
CA LEU A 106 4.62 7.62 13.49
C LEU A 106 4.33 7.83 14.96
N TRP A 107 3.91 9.04 15.32
CA TRP A 107 3.47 9.40 16.68
C TRP A 107 2.08 10.01 16.65
N MET A 108 1.24 9.62 17.61
CA MET A 108 -0.05 10.25 17.88
C MET A 108 0.06 11.17 19.07
N PHE A 109 -0.44 12.37 18.91
CA PHE A 109 -0.64 13.39 19.95
C PHE A 109 -2.13 13.45 20.25
N LEU A 110 -2.46 13.33 21.52
CA LEU A 110 -3.82 13.45 22.04
C LEU A 110 -3.90 14.67 22.92
N PRO A 111 -4.94 15.55 22.84
CA PRO A 111 -5.05 16.75 23.68
C PRO A 111 -5.01 16.45 25.19
N SER A 112 -5.48 15.26 25.59
CA SER A 112 -5.53 14.81 26.99
C SER A 112 -4.26 14.15 27.50
N VAL A 113 -3.23 13.94 26.65
CA VAL A 113 -2.02 13.16 26.98
C VAL A 113 -0.77 14.00 26.72
N SER A 114 0.05 14.19 27.76
CA SER A 114 1.25 15.04 27.69
C SER A 114 2.37 14.47 26.83
N GLN A 115 2.40 13.16 26.60
CA GLN A 115 3.44 12.46 25.81
C GLN A 115 2.84 11.81 24.57
N PRO A 116 3.47 11.97 23.40
CA PRO A 116 3.01 11.30 22.18
C PRO A 116 3.18 9.79 22.26
N VAL A 117 2.23 9.07 21.70
CA VAL A 117 2.24 7.60 21.60
C VAL A 117 2.79 7.20 20.24
N ARG A 118 3.78 6.30 20.20
CA ARG A 118 4.28 5.74 18.94
C ARG A 118 3.31 4.68 18.42
N LEU A 119 2.95 4.79 17.14
CA LEU A 119 2.02 3.87 16.47
C LEU A 119 2.70 3.19 15.28
N PRO A 120 2.35 1.92 14.98
CA PRO A 120 2.72 1.27 13.73
C PRO A 120 1.98 1.91 12.53
N LEU A 121 2.66 2.03 11.38
CA LEU A 121 2.03 2.47 10.13
C LEU A 121 0.92 1.51 9.68
N ALA A 122 1.11 0.20 9.87
CA ALA A 122 0.13 -0.83 9.51
C ALA A 122 -1.10 -0.87 10.44
N GLN A 123 -1.09 -0.16 11.58
CA GLN A 123 -2.24 -0.11 12.47
C GLN A 123 -3.41 0.57 11.79
N ARG A 124 -4.61 0.02 11.95
CA ARG A 124 -5.86 0.57 11.45
C ARG A 124 -6.10 1.96 12.06
N LEU A 125 -6.37 2.93 11.19
CA LEU A 125 -6.78 4.29 11.56
C LEU A 125 -8.31 4.33 11.71
N THR A 126 -9.03 3.99 10.64
CA THR A 126 -10.50 3.88 10.59
C THR A 126 -10.91 3.01 9.41
N GLY A 127 -11.99 2.24 9.56
CA GLY A 127 -12.47 1.34 8.49
C GLY A 127 -11.35 0.49 7.90
N ALA A 128 -11.29 0.39 6.59
CA ALA A 128 -10.24 -0.31 5.85
C ALA A 128 -8.92 0.49 5.73
N VAL A 129 -8.84 1.70 6.30
CA VAL A 129 -7.69 2.60 6.18
C VAL A 129 -6.71 2.39 7.33
N ALA A 130 -5.43 2.16 7.01
CA ALA A 130 -4.34 2.13 7.98
C ALA A 130 -3.71 3.53 8.14
N ASN A 131 -2.97 3.75 9.23
CA ASN A 131 -2.25 5.00 9.47
C ASN A 131 -1.34 5.37 8.28
N GLY A 132 -0.62 4.37 7.72
CA GLY A 132 0.29 4.57 6.60
C GLY A 132 -0.41 4.96 5.30
N ASP A 133 -1.67 4.56 5.08
CA ASP A 133 -2.40 4.94 3.87
C ASP A 133 -2.68 6.45 3.80
N LEU A 134 -2.88 7.06 4.96
CA LEU A 134 -3.13 8.50 5.07
C LEU A 134 -1.84 9.30 5.21
N ALA A 135 -0.89 8.79 5.99
CA ALA A 135 0.30 9.55 6.37
C ALA A 135 1.48 9.37 5.39
N ARG A 136 1.55 8.24 4.67
CA ARG A 136 2.71 7.92 3.84
C ARG A 136 2.33 7.54 2.39
N ALA A 137 2.96 8.18 1.43
CA ALA A 137 2.68 7.99 0.01
C ALA A 137 3.95 7.73 -0.82
N ASN A 138 4.95 7.03 -0.25
CA ASN A 138 6.28 6.83 -0.83
C ASN A 138 6.49 5.36 -1.20
N PHE A 139 5.81 4.85 -2.23
CA PHE A 139 6.03 3.47 -2.68
C PHE A 139 7.44 3.27 -3.24
N ALA A 140 7.98 4.26 -3.97
CA ALA A 140 9.31 4.17 -4.54
C ALA A 140 10.43 4.09 -3.49
N GLY A 141 10.24 4.67 -2.30
CA GLY A 141 11.20 4.59 -1.19
C GLY A 141 10.98 3.41 -0.26
N ASP A 142 9.77 2.86 -0.23
CA ASP A 142 9.35 1.82 0.72
C ASP A 142 9.45 0.40 0.15
N TYR A 143 9.52 0.26 -1.17
CA TYR A 143 9.45 -1.04 -1.82
C TYR A 143 10.50 -1.18 -2.92
N THR A 144 11.04 -2.40 -3.05
CA THR A 144 11.65 -2.83 -4.29
C THR A 144 10.56 -3.26 -5.25
N ALA A 145 10.70 -2.90 -6.54
CA ALA A 145 9.67 -3.12 -7.54
C ALA A 145 10.14 -4.12 -8.61
N GLN A 146 9.26 -5.04 -9.00
CA GLN A 146 9.44 -5.95 -10.12
C GLN A 146 8.27 -5.84 -11.09
N LEU A 147 8.55 -5.73 -12.39
CA LEU A 147 7.52 -5.80 -13.42
C LEU A 147 7.16 -7.26 -13.66
N LEU A 148 5.92 -7.66 -13.33
CA LEU A 148 5.45 -9.03 -13.52
C LEU A 148 4.95 -9.29 -14.94
N ARG A 149 4.14 -8.38 -15.47
CA ARG A 149 3.46 -8.50 -16.76
C ARG A 149 2.82 -7.18 -17.17
N THR A 150 2.27 -7.20 -18.37
CA THR A 150 1.35 -6.16 -18.86
C THR A 150 -0.01 -6.80 -19.17
N GLU A 151 -1.09 -6.05 -18.90
CA GLU A 151 -2.45 -6.50 -19.21
C GLU A 151 -3.31 -5.31 -19.63
N LYS A 152 -4.54 -5.54 -20.06
CA LYS A 152 -5.51 -4.48 -20.34
C LYS A 152 -6.56 -4.44 -19.23
N ILE A 153 -6.79 -3.25 -18.67
CA ILE A 153 -7.90 -2.97 -17.75
C ILE A 153 -8.74 -1.87 -18.39
N ASP A 154 -10.04 -2.11 -18.57
CA ASP A 154 -10.95 -1.19 -19.23
C ASP A 154 -10.46 -0.69 -20.61
N GLY A 155 -9.77 -1.57 -21.35
CA GLY A 155 -9.18 -1.27 -22.66
C GLY A 155 -7.81 -0.59 -22.62
N GLU A 156 -7.35 -0.11 -21.48
CA GLU A 156 -6.08 0.60 -21.27
C GLU A 156 -4.93 -0.36 -20.99
N ALA A 157 -3.79 -0.18 -21.69
CA ALA A 157 -2.58 -0.94 -21.41
C ALA A 157 -2.01 -0.58 -20.04
N THR A 158 -1.76 -1.59 -19.21
CA THR A 158 -1.44 -1.44 -17.79
C THR A 158 -0.23 -2.31 -17.42
N TYR A 159 0.73 -1.73 -16.71
CA TYR A 159 1.78 -2.47 -16.02
C TYR A 159 1.23 -3.11 -14.77
N VAL A 160 1.60 -4.35 -14.48
CA VAL A 160 1.37 -5.02 -13.21
C VAL A 160 2.71 -5.22 -12.53
N LEU A 161 2.90 -4.55 -11.40
CA LEU A 161 4.13 -4.60 -10.64
C LEU A 161 3.90 -5.35 -9.32
N GLU A 162 4.92 -6.07 -8.88
CA GLU A 162 5.03 -6.54 -7.51
C GLU A 162 5.99 -5.62 -6.75
N LEU A 163 5.54 -5.16 -5.61
CA LEU A 163 6.30 -4.31 -4.71
C LEU A 163 6.55 -5.08 -3.42
N THR A 164 7.82 -5.31 -3.07
CA THR A 164 8.23 -5.98 -1.83
C THR A 164 8.82 -4.98 -0.86
N ALA A 165 8.33 -4.95 0.37
CA ALA A 165 8.77 -4.00 1.40
C ALA A 165 10.27 -4.10 1.67
N VAL A 166 10.96 -2.95 1.74
CA VAL A 166 12.41 -2.87 2.03
C VAL A 166 12.72 -3.30 3.46
N ASP A 167 11.78 -3.12 4.38
CA ASP A 167 11.88 -3.60 5.76
C ASP A 167 10.49 -3.76 6.43
N ARG A 168 10.48 -4.20 7.70
CA ARG A 168 9.25 -4.52 8.45
C ARG A 168 8.52 -3.29 8.99
N THR A 169 9.05 -2.09 8.88
CA THR A 169 8.41 -0.85 9.34
C THR A 169 7.48 -0.27 8.29
N VAL A 170 7.59 -0.75 7.04
CA VAL A 170 6.67 -0.40 5.94
C VAL A 170 5.26 -0.90 6.23
N THR A 171 4.26 -0.18 5.74
CA THR A 171 2.84 -0.44 6.07
C THR A 171 2.37 -1.83 5.67
N TYR A 172 2.78 -2.34 4.51
CA TYR A 172 2.40 -3.66 3.97
C TYR A 172 3.64 -4.41 3.54
N HIS A 173 3.61 -5.74 3.67
CA HIS A 173 4.74 -6.58 3.28
C HIS A 173 4.93 -6.65 1.78
N ARG A 174 3.83 -6.80 1.04
CA ARG A 174 3.81 -6.89 -0.42
C ARG A 174 2.61 -6.15 -1.01
N VAL A 175 2.80 -5.56 -2.18
CA VAL A 175 1.72 -4.88 -2.93
C VAL A 175 1.77 -5.34 -4.38
N LEU A 176 0.63 -5.76 -4.93
CA LEU A 176 0.45 -5.81 -6.38
C LEU A 176 -0.12 -4.46 -6.84
N TYR A 177 0.51 -3.86 -7.84
CA TYR A 177 0.23 -2.50 -8.24
C TYR A 177 0.00 -2.38 -9.73
N TRP A 178 -1.17 -1.87 -10.12
CA TRP A 178 -1.58 -1.68 -11.51
C TRP A 178 -1.46 -0.21 -11.89
N VAL A 179 -0.64 0.07 -12.92
CA VAL A 179 -0.30 1.42 -13.36
C VAL A 179 -0.48 1.52 -14.87
N ARG A 180 -1.28 2.48 -15.35
CA ARG A 180 -1.49 2.74 -16.79
C ARG A 180 -0.17 3.08 -17.49
N GLN A 181 0.07 2.51 -18.68
CA GLN A 181 1.29 2.75 -19.42
C GLN A 181 1.35 4.17 -19.98
N ALA A 182 0.23 4.70 -20.45
CA ALA A 182 0.16 5.97 -21.15
C ALA A 182 0.53 7.19 -20.29
N ASN A 183 0.22 7.16 -18.98
CA ASN A 183 0.30 8.35 -18.12
C ASN A 183 0.72 8.07 -16.68
N PHE A 184 1.08 6.82 -16.36
CA PHE A 184 1.47 6.35 -15.02
C PHE A 184 0.38 6.55 -13.94
N TRP A 185 -0.88 6.62 -14.35
CA TRP A 185 -1.99 6.71 -13.41
C TRP A 185 -2.18 5.36 -12.72
N PRO A 186 -2.14 5.31 -11.37
CA PRO A 186 -2.51 4.11 -10.65
C PRO A 186 -3.98 3.79 -10.91
N GLN A 187 -4.32 2.51 -11.06
CA GLN A 187 -5.70 2.04 -11.23
C GLN A 187 -6.14 1.22 -10.04
N LYS A 188 -5.28 0.31 -9.59
CA LYS A 188 -5.57 -0.62 -8.49
C LYS A 188 -4.30 -0.94 -7.71
N ALA A 189 -4.46 -1.21 -6.42
CA ALA A 189 -3.43 -1.84 -5.59
C ALA A 189 -4.07 -2.92 -4.71
N GLU A 190 -3.38 -4.04 -4.54
CA GLU A 190 -3.74 -5.10 -3.61
C GLU A 190 -2.66 -5.22 -2.55
N PHE A 191 -3.04 -5.20 -1.28
CA PHE A 191 -2.11 -5.14 -0.16
C PHE A 191 -2.11 -6.45 0.61
N TYR A 192 -0.91 -7.01 0.83
CA TYR A 192 -0.72 -8.32 1.43
C TYR A 192 0.07 -8.23 2.73
N SER A 193 -0.27 -9.12 3.67
CA SER A 193 0.46 -9.33 4.91
C SER A 193 1.74 -10.13 4.68
N LEU A 194 2.58 -10.25 5.73
CA LEU A 194 3.76 -11.12 5.73
C LEU A 194 3.42 -12.61 5.46
N SER A 195 2.21 -13.06 5.80
CA SER A 195 1.72 -14.42 5.52
C SER A 195 1.02 -14.56 4.16
N GLU A 196 1.27 -13.63 3.24
CA GLU A 196 0.71 -13.60 1.88
C GLU A 196 -0.83 -13.53 1.84
N ARG A 197 -1.47 -13.11 2.91
CA ARG A 197 -2.91 -12.93 2.97
C ARG A 197 -3.28 -11.56 2.41
N LEU A 198 -4.21 -11.53 1.47
CA LEU A 198 -4.81 -10.28 1.00
C LEU A 198 -5.51 -9.58 2.17
N LEU A 199 -5.13 -8.34 2.42
CA LEU A 199 -5.69 -7.50 3.48
C LEU A 199 -6.79 -6.59 2.94
N LYS A 200 -6.53 -5.98 1.79
CA LYS A 200 -7.46 -5.07 1.10
C LYS A 200 -7.09 -4.81 -0.33
N THR A 201 -8.05 -4.30 -1.09
CA THR A 201 -7.88 -3.76 -2.45
C THR A 201 -8.16 -2.26 -2.43
N CYS A 202 -7.34 -1.46 -3.09
CA CYS A 202 -7.55 -0.03 -3.32
C CYS A 202 -7.79 0.23 -4.80
N LEU A 203 -8.86 0.95 -5.12
CA LEU A 203 -9.17 1.44 -6.46
C LEU A 203 -8.92 2.95 -6.51
N TYR A 204 -8.15 3.40 -7.51
CA TYR A 204 -7.87 4.82 -7.74
C TYR A 204 -8.84 5.37 -8.78
N GLN A 205 -9.58 6.40 -8.41
CA GLN A 205 -10.74 6.87 -9.16
C GLN A 205 -10.77 8.40 -9.24
N LYS A 206 -11.64 8.93 -10.08
CA LYS A 206 -11.95 10.35 -10.18
C LYS A 206 -10.69 11.21 -10.40
N PHE A 207 -10.03 10.99 -11.55
CA PHE A 207 -8.82 11.74 -11.90
C PHE A 207 -9.16 13.15 -12.36
N GLU A 208 -8.74 14.15 -11.59
CA GLU A 208 -8.99 15.57 -11.86
C GLU A 208 -7.71 16.40 -11.66
N LYS A 209 -7.67 17.60 -12.23
CA LYS A 209 -6.53 18.51 -12.09
C LYS A 209 -6.52 19.12 -10.68
N MET A 210 -5.48 18.85 -9.91
CA MET A 210 -5.25 19.35 -8.56
C MET A 210 -3.77 19.62 -8.33
N ALA A 211 -3.42 20.78 -7.75
CA ALA A 211 -2.03 21.20 -7.53
C ALA A 211 -1.16 21.06 -8.80
N GLY A 212 -1.67 21.54 -9.94
CA GLY A 212 -0.94 21.61 -11.22
C GLY A 212 -0.89 20.32 -12.05
N ARG A 213 -1.31 19.15 -11.52
CA ARG A 213 -1.31 17.85 -12.23
C ARG A 213 -2.64 17.13 -12.07
N VAL A 214 -2.92 16.20 -13.00
CA VAL A 214 -4.05 15.28 -12.86
C VAL A 214 -3.69 14.22 -11.81
N ARG A 215 -4.57 14.03 -10.82
CA ARG A 215 -4.39 13.15 -9.66
C ARG A 215 -5.67 12.39 -9.36
N PRO A 216 -5.60 11.20 -8.74
CA PRO A 216 -6.79 10.53 -8.21
C PRO A 216 -7.36 11.35 -7.05
N MET A 217 -8.65 11.72 -7.15
CA MET A 217 -9.37 12.47 -6.12
C MET A 217 -10.14 11.57 -5.17
N ARG A 218 -10.32 10.30 -5.54
CA ARG A 218 -11.01 9.30 -4.74
C ARG A 218 -10.24 8.00 -4.75
N LEU A 219 -10.10 7.41 -3.56
CA LEU A 219 -9.64 6.04 -3.38
C LEU A 219 -10.77 5.26 -2.71
N THR A 220 -11.12 4.10 -3.26
CA THR A 220 -12.04 3.15 -2.61
C THR A 220 -11.23 1.97 -2.10
N MET A 221 -11.28 1.72 -0.79
CA MET A 221 -10.61 0.60 -0.12
C MET A 221 -11.63 -0.44 0.29
N LEU A 222 -11.50 -1.65 -0.25
CA LEU A 222 -12.32 -2.82 0.04
C LEU A 222 -11.54 -3.71 1.01
N ASP A 223 -12.06 -3.93 2.22
CA ASP A 223 -11.43 -4.81 3.22
C ASP A 223 -11.65 -6.27 2.80
N ALA A 224 -10.56 -7.01 2.59
CA ALA A 224 -10.64 -8.43 2.20
C ALA A 224 -10.98 -9.37 3.38
N LEU A 225 -10.86 -8.89 4.61
CA LEU A 225 -11.14 -9.63 5.84
C LEU A 225 -12.57 -9.39 6.34
N ARG A 226 -13.18 -8.29 5.88
CA ARG A 226 -14.54 -7.87 6.18
C ARG A 226 -15.20 -7.44 4.88
N ALA A 227 -15.78 -8.40 4.18
CA ALA A 227 -16.30 -8.22 2.82
C ALA A 227 -17.42 -7.16 2.70
N ASP A 228 -18.01 -6.75 3.80
CA ASP A 228 -19.04 -5.73 3.92
C ASP A 228 -18.50 -4.34 4.31
N GLU A 229 -17.17 -4.20 4.53
CA GLU A 229 -16.55 -2.94 4.90
C GLU A 229 -15.87 -2.28 3.69
N GLU A 230 -16.35 -1.10 3.35
CA GLU A 230 -15.77 -0.23 2.34
C GLU A 230 -15.40 1.11 2.96
N SER A 231 -14.23 1.62 2.63
CA SER A 231 -13.80 2.97 3.01
C SER A 231 -13.42 3.78 1.77
N THR A 232 -14.02 4.94 1.62
CA THR A 232 -13.72 5.89 0.55
C THR A 232 -12.91 7.05 1.11
N LEU A 233 -11.74 7.32 0.52
CA LEU A 233 -10.94 8.52 0.80
C LEU A 233 -11.20 9.52 -0.32
N GLU A 234 -11.63 10.73 0.03
CA GLU A 234 -11.79 11.84 -0.90
C GLU A 234 -10.79 12.94 -0.58
N TYR A 235 -10.03 13.35 -1.58
CA TYR A 235 -9.05 14.42 -1.50
C TYR A 235 -9.64 15.72 -2.02
N ALA A 236 -9.47 16.80 -1.28
CA ALA A 236 -9.96 18.13 -1.64
C ALA A 236 -8.94 19.22 -1.24
N ASP A 237 -9.10 20.40 -1.80
CA ASP A 237 -8.40 21.63 -1.43
C ASP A 237 -6.86 21.52 -1.42
N MET A 238 -6.30 20.62 -2.25
CA MET A 238 -4.85 20.46 -2.32
C MET A 238 -4.22 21.71 -2.91
N ARG A 239 -3.29 22.27 -2.15
CA ARG A 239 -2.50 23.45 -2.54
C ARG A 239 -1.05 23.29 -2.17
N MET A 240 -0.17 23.77 -3.02
CA MET A 240 1.26 23.81 -2.75
C MET A 240 1.53 24.80 -1.61
N ARG A 241 2.41 24.41 -0.68
CA ARG A 241 2.81 25.24 0.46
C ARG A 241 4.30 25.10 0.73
N ASP A 242 4.93 26.21 1.04
CA ASP A 242 6.24 26.17 1.69
C ASP A 242 6.07 25.71 3.14
N LEU A 243 6.56 24.51 3.43
CA LEU A 243 6.48 23.88 4.75
C LEU A 243 7.89 23.76 5.33
N PRO A 244 8.28 24.66 6.27
CA PRO A 244 9.57 24.56 6.94
C PRO A 244 9.64 23.28 7.78
N ASP A 245 10.83 22.65 7.85
CA ASP A 245 11.02 21.34 8.51
C ASP A 245 10.64 21.34 10.00
N LYS A 246 10.66 22.50 10.64
CA LYS A 246 10.21 22.67 12.05
C LYS A 246 8.76 22.25 12.29
N ILE A 247 7.89 22.31 11.24
CA ILE A 247 6.49 21.87 11.34
C ILE A 247 6.42 20.37 11.68
N PHE A 248 7.38 19.59 11.19
CA PHE A 248 7.46 18.14 11.38
C PHE A 248 8.30 17.77 12.60
N THR A 249 8.08 18.47 13.71
CA THR A 249 8.74 18.21 14.99
C THR A 249 7.72 18.11 16.13
N LYS A 250 7.99 17.25 17.12
CA LYS A 250 7.11 17.04 18.28
C LYS A 250 6.83 18.34 19.04
N ASP A 251 7.83 19.22 19.13
CA ASP A 251 7.71 20.49 19.85
C ASP A 251 6.82 21.52 19.12
N TYR A 252 6.79 21.47 17.79
CA TYR A 252 5.98 22.38 16.99
C TYR A 252 4.49 21.99 17.01
N LEU A 253 4.18 20.71 17.15
CA LEU A 253 2.80 20.21 17.12
C LEU A 253 1.94 20.78 18.24
N LYS A 254 2.53 21.07 19.39
CA LYS A 254 1.86 21.76 20.51
C LYS A 254 1.35 23.16 20.16
N ARG A 255 1.72 23.70 19.00
CA ARG A 255 1.33 25.04 18.50
C ARG A 255 0.32 24.97 17.35
N LEU A 256 -0.06 23.75 16.93
CA LEU A 256 -1.01 23.52 15.83
C LEU A 256 -2.45 23.31 16.34
N GLU A 257 -2.65 23.35 17.65
CA GLU A 257 -3.96 23.31 18.32
C GLU A 257 -4.81 24.55 18.04
#